data_9a7e01514a56dba416b46dbe881db75c
#
_entry.id   9a7e01514a56dba416b46dbe881db75c
#
_cell.length_a   1.000
_cell.length_b   1.000
_cell.length_c   1.000
_cell.angle_alpha   90.00
_cell.angle_beta   90.00
_cell.angle_gamma   90.00
#
_symmetry.space_group_name_H-M   'P 1'
#
loop_
_entity.id
_entity.type
_entity.pdbx_description
1 polymer ?
#
loop_
_entity_poly.entity_id
_entity_poly.type
_entity_poly.pdbx_seq_one_letter_code
_entity_poly.pdbx_strand_id
1 'polypeptide(L)'
;QRQMCIRDRVYTNEVVGNIMESYPVLPMSLGIIVVTLLITWYLFRRDLGQADRLIGWRWKAVAGPAYIAAMLLAVWLLHFNTRFQDSDNVYVNELQANGLYKFYDAFVKNELDYEQFYITEPEAKAEEFVHGVYGSTGDNLHAVRSEGPEIRRNIVLITIESMSASFMGHFGNTRQLTPVLDSLYDRSLAFDRVYATGNRTVRGLEAVTLSLPPCPGQSIIKRPNNAGMHSTGALLRDKGYTVKYFYGGNSYFDNMETFFSGNGYEIVDQRQYEPGEITFANIWGVCDEDAYRKVIRTLNEDAGDGKPFFAHVMTVSNHRPFTYPAGKVSIPHDAKSRNGGVMYTDYALGRFFAEASKQPWFANTIFLITADHCASSAGRTEIPLEKYHIPALIYAPGFVEPQHVGGIVSQIDLMPTLLSLLNMSYDSHFYGRSIYDEGYVNRAFIATYQDLGYLEGDVFTILSPVRRFEQYRVVPTEDNPHNLEPMETENPEQVSRAIGYYQTSSAWNKR
;
A
#
# COMPACT_ATOMS: atom_id res chain seq x y z
N GLN A 1 3.06 7.16 -9.40
CA GLN A 1 2.52 7.59 -10.72
C GLN A 1 3.06 6.74 -11.88
N ARG A 2 4.36 6.37 -11.93
CA ARG A 2 4.96 5.58 -13.02
C ARG A 2 4.35 4.18 -13.20
N GLN A 3 4.05 3.49 -12.12
CA GLN A 3 3.40 2.17 -12.16
C GLN A 3 1.93 2.24 -12.60
N MET A 4 1.24 3.34 -12.31
CA MET A 4 -0.14 3.52 -12.70
C MET A 4 -0.34 3.32 -14.22
N CYS A 5 0.54 3.91 -15.05
CA CYS A 5 0.39 3.85 -16.51
C CYS A 5 0.56 2.47 -17.16
N ILE A 6 1.34 1.56 -16.57
CA ILE A 6 1.50 0.18 -17.08
C ILE A 6 0.34 -0.71 -16.62
N ARG A 7 -0.13 -0.50 -15.38
CA ARG A 7 -1.30 -1.17 -14.81
C ARG A 7 -2.60 -0.82 -15.53
N ASP A 8 -2.73 0.42 -15.96
CA ASP A 8 -3.91 0.96 -16.63
C ASP A 8 -4.31 0.15 -17.88
N ARG A 9 -3.36 -0.60 -18.47
CA ARG A 9 -3.65 -1.52 -19.56
C ARG A 9 -4.31 -2.83 -19.12
N VAL A 10 -4.13 -3.24 -17.86
CA VAL A 10 -4.70 -4.48 -17.33
C VAL A 10 -6.09 -4.24 -16.73
N TYR A 11 -6.29 -3.06 -16.14
CA TYR A 11 -7.53 -2.68 -15.45
C TYR A 11 -8.17 -1.45 -16.12
N THR A 12 -8.37 -1.55 -17.42
CA THR A 12 -8.84 -0.43 -18.26
C THR A 12 -10.18 0.14 -17.78
N ASN A 13 -11.09 -0.72 -17.31
CA ASN A 13 -12.42 -0.28 -16.87
C ASN A 13 -12.34 0.60 -15.63
N GLU A 14 -11.57 0.18 -14.63
CA GLU A 14 -11.40 0.89 -13.36
C GLU A 14 -10.67 2.22 -13.57
N VAL A 15 -9.64 2.21 -14.42
CA VAL A 15 -8.85 3.42 -14.70
C VAL A 15 -9.63 4.42 -15.52
N VAL A 16 -10.24 3.99 -16.63
CA VAL A 16 -11.08 4.86 -17.47
C VAL A 16 -12.26 5.38 -16.65
N GLY A 17 -12.93 4.51 -15.89
CA GLY A 17 -14.03 4.89 -15.03
C GLY A 17 -13.61 5.94 -13.99
N ASN A 18 -12.49 5.74 -13.28
CA ASN A 18 -11.95 6.71 -12.32
C ASN A 18 -11.63 8.07 -12.98
N ILE A 19 -11.03 8.07 -14.17
CA ILE A 19 -10.74 9.29 -14.93
C ILE A 19 -12.06 10.02 -15.30
N MET A 20 -13.05 9.29 -15.81
CA MET A 20 -14.35 9.85 -16.21
C MET A 20 -15.13 10.40 -15.01
N GLU A 21 -15.08 9.75 -13.85
CA GLU A 21 -15.74 10.22 -12.63
C GLU A 21 -15.00 11.39 -11.95
N SER A 22 -13.66 11.45 -12.08
CA SER A 22 -12.82 12.44 -11.39
C SER A 22 -12.63 13.74 -12.17
N TYR A 23 -12.71 13.72 -13.50
CA TYR A 23 -12.37 14.84 -14.37
C TYR A 23 -13.44 15.07 -15.43
N PRO A 24 -13.65 16.32 -15.88
CA PRO A 24 -14.55 16.65 -16.97
C PRO A 24 -13.91 16.28 -18.35
N VAL A 25 -13.72 14.98 -18.60
CA VAL A 25 -12.95 14.45 -19.74
C VAL A 25 -13.55 14.88 -21.08
N LEU A 26 -14.88 14.85 -21.21
CA LEU A 26 -15.55 15.18 -22.45
C LEU A 26 -15.27 16.63 -22.91
N PRO A 27 -15.48 17.68 -22.10
CA PRO A 27 -15.15 19.05 -22.51
C PRO A 27 -13.64 19.26 -22.72
N MET A 28 -12.77 18.61 -21.96
CA MET A 28 -11.32 18.68 -22.16
C MET A 28 -10.91 18.07 -23.50
N SER A 29 -11.43 16.88 -23.83
CA SER A 29 -11.15 16.20 -25.12
C SER A 29 -11.68 17.01 -26.31
N LEU A 30 -12.89 17.56 -26.20
CA LEU A 30 -13.43 18.44 -27.24
C LEU A 30 -12.56 19.70 -27.42
N GLY A 31 -12.09 20.30 -26.34
CA GLY A 31 -11.17 21.45 -26.39
C GLY A 31 -9.87 21.10 -27.13
N ILE A 32 -9.26 19.97 -26.82
CA ILE A 32 -8.03 19.49 -27.50
C ILE A 32 -8.30 19.23 -28.97
N ILE A 33 -9.41 18.56 -29.30
CA ILE A 33 -9.78 18.29 -30.70
C ILE A 33 -9.96 19.59 -31.48
N VAL A 34 -10.71 20.56 -30.94
CA VAL A 34 -10.94 21.86 -31.60
C VAL A 34 -9.60 22.60 -31.81
N VAL A 35 -8.74 22.66 -30.80
CA VAL A 35 -7.42 23.29 -30.92
C VAL A 35 -6.55 22.58 -31.98
N THR A 36 -6.55 21.27 -31.97
CA THR A 36 -5.81 20.45 -32.97
C THR A 36 -6.34 20.72 -34.38
N LEU A 37 -7.67 20.73 -34.56
CA LEU A 37 -8.28 21.03 -35.87
C LEU A 37 -7.95 22.44 -36.32
N LEU A 38 -7.98 23.44 -35.44
CA LEU A 38 -7.62 24.82 -35.79
C LEU A 38 -6.14 24.96 -36.16
N ILE A 39 -5.24 24.31 -35.43
CA ILE A 39 -3.81 24.30 -35.77
C ILE A 39 -3.60 23.58 -37.10
N THR A 40 -4.19 22.42 -37.28
CA THR A 40 -4.11 21.66 -38.51
C THR A 40 -4.65 22.46 -39.71
N TRP A 41 -5.85 23.05 -39.56
CA TRP A 41 -6.43 23.93 -40.59
C TRP A 41 -5.52 25.12 -40.88
N TYR A 42 -4.95 25.79 -39.88
CA TYR A 42 -4.03 26.91 -40.07
C TYR A 42 -2.78 26.50 -40.82
N LEU A 43 -2.17 25.36 -40.48
CA LEU A 43 -0.97 24.85 -41.13
C LEU A 43 -1.28 24.39 -42.57
N PHE A 44 -2.35 23.60 -42.79
CA PHE A 44 -2.70 23.10 -44.12
C PHE A 44 -3.29 24.16 -45.04
N ARG A 45 -3.99 25.19 -44.52
CA ARG A 45 -4.49 26.29 -45.35
C ARG A 45 -3.38 27.00 -46.15
N ARG A 46 -2.17 26.97 -45.64
CA ARG A 46 -0.99 27.60 -46.27
C ARG A 46 -0.36 26.68 -47.35
N ASP A 47 -0.48 25.37 -47.21
CA ASP A 47 0.26 24.39 -48.01
C ASP A 47 -0.59 23.64 -49.06
N LEU A 48 -1.91 23.62 -48.93
CA LEU A 48 -2.80 22.96 -49.88
C LEU A 48 -2.72 23.50 -51.32
N GLY A 49 -2.10 24.64 -51.54
CA GLY A 49 -1.81 25.19 -52.87
C GLY A 49 -0.45 24.77 -53.48
N GLN A 50 0.39 24.05 -52.75
CA GLN A 50 1.75 23.66 -53.17
C GLN A 50 2.03 22.13 -53.13
N ALA A 51 1.02 21.30 -52.84
CA ALA A 51 1.18 19.87 -52.61
C ALA A 51 1.60 19.04 -53.84
N ASP A 52 1.69 19.63 -55.03
CA ASP A 52 2.01 18.94 -56.31
C ASP A 52 3.51 18.89 -56.66
N ARG A 53 4.38 19.36 -55.80
CA ARG A 53 5.83 19.11 -56.01
C ARG A 53 6.18 17.74 -55.42
N LEU A 54 6.09 16.73 -56.26
CA LEU A 54 6.67 15.40 -56.00
C LEU A 54 8.12 15.57 -55.51
N ILE A 55 8.35 15.37 -54.25
CA ILE A 55 9.68 15.33 -53.64
C ILE A 55 10.43 14.17 -54.29
N GLY A 56 11.43 14.51 -55.10
CA GLY A 56 12.22 13.54 -55.86
C GLY A 56 12.85 12.50 -54.92
N TRP A 57 13.06 11.27 -55.43
CA TRP A 57 13.60 10.16 -54.65
C TRP A 57 14.93 10.50 -53.94
N ARG A 58 15.75 11.36 -54.49
CA ARG A 58 17.01 11.84 -53.90
C ARG A 58 16.80 12.60 -52.60
N TRP A 59 15.75 13.40 -52.50
CA TRP A 59 15.40 14.09 -51.26
C TRP A 59 14.84 13.14 -50.20
N LYS A 60 14.07 12.11 -50.63
CA LYS A 60 13.60 11.07 -49.72
C LYS A 60 14.76 10.24 -49.16
N ALA A 61 15.76 9.95 -49.99
CA ALA A 61 16.98 9.24 -49.60
C ALA A 61 17.86 10.00 -48.56
N VAL A 62 17.78 11.33 -48.55
CA VAL A 62 18.48 12.16 -47.55
C VAL A 62 17.57 12.47 -46.34
N ALA A 63 16.34 12.83 -46.57
CA ALA A 63 15.41 13.22 -45.51
C ALA A 63 15.04 12.04 -44.56
N GLY A 64 14.92 10.81 -45.10
CA GLY A 64 14.65 9.62 -44.28
C GLY A 64 15.75 9.34 -43.27
N PRO A 65 17.02 9.17 -43.68
CA PRO A 65 18.14 9.03 -42.73
C PRO A 65 18.29 10.21 -41.78
N ALA A 66 18.11 11.44 -42.25
CA ALA A 66 18.19 12.65 -41.45
C ALA A 66 17.08 12.66 -40.35
N TYR A 67 15.87 12.25 -40.69
CA TYR A 67 14.77 12.11 -39.73
C TYR A 67 15.08 11.05 -38.68
N ILE A 68 15.58 9.87 -39.10
CA ILE A 68 15.99 8.80 -38.19
C ILE A 68 17.13 9.29 -37.27
N ALA A 69 18.13 9.99 -37.83
CA ALA A 69 19.23 10.56 -37.07
C ALA A 69 18.73 11.62 -36.06
N ALA A 70 17.75 12.44 -36.44
CA ALA A 70 17.13 13.42 -35.56
C ALA A 70 16.31 12.74 -34.44
N MET A 71 15.60 11.66 -34.76
CA MET A 71 14.91 10.85 -33.73
C MET A 71 15.90 10.21 -32.74
N LEU A 72 16.99 9.61 -33.23
CA LEU A 72 18.01 9.01 -32.37
C LEU A 72 18.70 10.08 -31.50
N LEU A 73 18.95 11.25 -32.07
CA LEU A 73 19.49 12.41 -31.33
C LEU A 73 18.48 12.88 -30.26
N ALA A 74 17.19 12.94 -30.60
CA ALA A 74 16.15 13.32 -29.64
C ALA A 74 16.05 12.31 -28.49
N VAL A 75 16.10 11.01 -28.77
CA VAL A 75 16.14 9.95 -27.75
C VAL A 75 17.40 10.09 -26.88
N TRP A 76 18.55 10.36 -27.48
CA TRP A 76 19.79 10.56 -26.76
C TRP A 76 19.75 11.83 -25.89
N LEU A 77 19.20 12.92 -26.40
CA LEU A 77 19.00 14.17 -25.62
C LEU A 77 18.00 13.95 -24.47
N LEU A 78 16.98 13.12 -24.63
CA LEU A 78 16.07 12.74 -23.55
C LEU A 78 16.81 12.00 -22.43
N HIS A 79 17.79 11.16 -22.76
CA HIS A 79 18.66 10.52 -21.77
C HIS A 79 19.51 11.55 -21.00
N PHE A 80 19.96 12.63 -21.66
CA PHE A 80 20.66 13.73 -21.01
C PHE A 80 19.78 14.55 -20.07
N ASN A 81 18.47 14.62 -20.31
CA ASN A 81 17.55 15.38 -19.47
C ASN A 81 17.47 14.84 -18.02
N THR A 82 17.82 13.57 -17.79
CA THR A 82 17.93 13.00 -16.45
C THR A 82 19.09 13.59 -15.63
N ARG A 83 20.10 14.16 -16.27
CA ARG A 83 21.25 14.80 -15.62
C ARG A 83 20.95 16.20 -15.06
N PHE A 84 19.83 16.80 -15.44
CA PHE A 84 19.38 18.10 -14.91
C PHE A 84 18.41 17.95 -13.72
N GLN A 85 18.19 16.72 -13.24
CA GLN A 85 17.41 16.43 -12.04
C GLN A 85 18.38 16.33 -10.85
N ASP A 86 18.96 17.45 -10.49
CA ASP A 86 20.02 17.60 -9.49
C ASP A 86 19.57 18.33 -8.21
N SER A 87 18.26 18.49 -8.05
CA SER A 87 17.70 19.09 -6.83
C SER A 87 17.72 18.08 -5.67
N ASP A 88 18.06 18.53 -4.47
CA ASP A 88 17.92 17.76 -3.22
C ASP A 88 16.46 17.42 -2.90
N ASN A 89 15.51 17.97 -3.65
CA ASN A 89 14.09 17.71 -3.50
C ASN A 89 13.59 16.81 -4.63
N VAL A 90 13.35 15.53 -4.30
CA VAL A 90 12.85 14.50 -5.25
C VAL A 90 11.54 14.89 -5.93
N TYR A 91 10.65 15.62 -5.23
CA TYR A 91 9.41 16.10 -5.82
C TYR A 91 9.64 17.10 -6.96
N VAL A 92 10.64 17.99 -6.81
CA VAL A 92 11.06 18.91 -7.87
C VAL A 92 11.63 18.14 -9.06
N ASN A 93 12.49 17.14 -8.81
CA ASN A 93 13.05 16.29 -9.85
C ASN A 93 11.98 15.51 -10.63
N GLU A 94 10.94 15.01 -9.97
CA GLU A 94 9.83 14.34 -10.63
C GLU A 94 8.94 15.29 -11.46
N LEU A 95 8.77 16.54 -11.04
CA LEU A 95 8.06 17.56 -11.83
C LEU A 95 8.84 18.00 -13.08
N GLN A 96 10.17 18.05 -13.00
CA GLN A 96 11.05 18.39 -14.12
C GLN A 96 11.17 17.21 -15.12
N ALA A 97 10.82 16.01 -14.71
CA ALA A 97 10.99 14.81 -15.52
C ALA A 97 10.05 14.78 -16.73
N ASN A 98 10.58 14.35 -17.89
CA ASN A 98 9.75 14.07 -19.05
C ASN A 98 8.90 12.81 -18.80
N GLY A 99 7.57 12.97 -18.71
CA GLY A 99 6.64 11.90 -18.38
C GLY A 99 6.66 10.72 -19.36
N LEU A 100 6.90 10.97 -20.65
CA LEU A 100 6.98 9.91 -21.66
C LEU A 100 8.27 9.08 -21.50
N TYR A 101 9.39 9.74 -21.24
CA TYR A 101 10.67 9.07 -20.97
C TYR A 101 10.56 8.22 -19.68
N LYS A 102 10.01 8.80 -18.63
CA LYS A 102 9.79 8.10 -17.35
C LYS A 102 8.87 6.89 -17.50
N PHE A 103 7.85 7.00 -18.36
CA PHE A 103 6.97 5.87 -18.71
C PHE A 103 7.75 4.74 -19.40
N TYR A 104 8.57 5.07 -20.41
CA TYR A 104 9.38 4.09 -21.11
C TYR A 104 10.42 3.44 -20.21
N ASP A 105 11.11 4.23 -19.39
CA ASP A 105 12.10 3.75 -18.42
C ASP A 105 11.48 2.79 -17.41
N ALA A 106 10.28 3.11 -16.90
CA ALA A 106 9.51 2.22 -16.02
C ALA A 106 9.03 0.93 -16.71
N PHE A 107 8.75 0.99 -18.01
CA PHE A 107 8.38 -0.18 -18.80
C PHE A 107 9.56 -1.14 -19.01
N VAL A 108 10.73 -0.61 -19.31
CA VAL A 108 11.95 -1.40 -19.57
C VAL A 108 12.52 -1.98 -18.27
N LYS A 109 12.42 -1.26 -17.15
CA LYS A 109 12.94 -1.67 -15.83
C LYS A 109 11.88 -2.34 -14.95
N ASN A 110 10.99 -3.13 -15.53
CA ASN A 110 9.81 -3.68 -14.85
C ASN A 110 10.12 -4.72 -13.76
N GLU A 111 11.28 -5.35 -13.79
CA GLU A 111 11.73 -6.30 -12.77
C GLU A 111 12.95 -5.75 -12.02
N LEU A 112 12.85 -5.73 -10.68
CA LEU A 112 13.94 -5.35 -9.81
C LEU A 112 14.37 -6.57 -8.99
N ASP A 113 15.40 -7.22 -9.48
CA ASP A 113 16.07 -8.29 -8.74
C ASP A 113 16.96 -7.69 -7.65
N TYR A 114 16.80 -8.14 -6.39
CA TYR A 114 17.56 -7.58 -5.27
C TYR A 114 19.06 -7.78 -5.45
N GLU A 115 19.51 -9.00 -5.78
CA GLU A 115 20.93 -9.33 -5.90
C GLU A 115 21.62 -8.57 -7.04
N GLN A 116 20.87 -8.31 -8.11
CA GLN A 116 21.41 -7.61 -9.28
C GLN A 116 21.55 -6.11 -9.03
N PHE A 117 20.58 -5.49 -8.38
CA PHE A 117 20.47 -4.03 -8.34
C PHE A 117 20.87 -3.40 -7.00
N TYR A 118 20.77 -4.13 -5.89
CA TYR A 118 21.03 -3.57 -4.57
C TYR A 118 22.39 -4.00 -4.00
N ILE A 119 22.79 -3.32 -2.93
CA ILE A 119 23.97 -3.73 -2.16
C ILE A 119 23.65 -5.04 -1.44
N THR A 120 24.58 -5.96 -1.49
CA THR A 120 24.46 -7.32 -0.89
C THR A 120 25.62 -7.59 0.04
N GLU A 121 25.40 -8.51 0.97
CA GLU A 121 26.42 -9.15 1.76
C GLU A 121 26.58 -10.63 1.34
N PRO A 122 27.65 -11.31 1.79
CA PRO A 122 27.72 -12.76 1.61
C PRO A 122 26.45 -13.43 2.14
N GLU A 123 25.85 -14.33 1.36
CA GLU A 123 24.58 -14.99 1.68
C GLU A 123 24.60 -15.59 3.09
N ALA A 124 25.67 -16.33 3.43
CA ALA A 124 25.84 -16.93 4.75
C ALA A 124 25.80 -15.90 5.90
N LYS A 125 26.31 -14.67 5.69
CA LYS A 125 26.26 -13.61 6.71
C LYS A 125 24.85 -13.05 6.86
N ALA A 126 24.13 -12.85 5.76
CA ALA A 126 22.75 -12.38 5.79
C ALA A 126 21.81 -13.41 6.44
N GLU A 127 22.00 -14.70 6.13
CA GLU A 127 21.26 -15.78 6.77
C GLU A 127 21.60 -15.92 8.26
N GLU A 128 22.88 -15.89 8.65
CA GLU A 128 23.33 -15.95 10.04
C GLU A 128 22.68 -14.82 10.87
N PHE A 129 22.60 -13.61 10.32
CA PHE A 129 21.94 -12.49 10.97
C PHE A 129 20.45 -12.81 11.22
N VAL A 130 19.70 -13.24 10.20
CA VAL A 130 18.26 -13.55 10.32
C VAL A 130 18.03 -14.73 11.25
N HIS A 131 18.85 -15.79 11.13
CA HIS A 131 18.79 -16.95 12.04
C HIS A 131 19.05 -16.53 13.50
N GLY A 132 19.97 -15.60 13.73
CA GLY A 132 20.24 -15.05 15.05
C GLY A 132 19.06 -14.26 15.63
N VAL A 133 18.35 -13.49 14.77
CA VAL A 133 17.20 -12.68 15.20
C VAL A 133 15.98 -13.54 15.53
N TYR A 134 15.70 -14.60 14.75
CA TYR A 134 14.48 -15.40 14.88
C TYR A 134 14.71 -16.76 15.56
N GLY A 135 15.95 -17.17 15.83
CA GLY A 135 16.24 -18.55 16.18
C GLY A 135 15.83 -19.54 15.08
N SER A 136 15.87 -19.08 13.83
CA SER A 136 15.33 -19.78 12.67
C SER A 136 16.35 -20.73 12.03
N THR A 137 15.85 -21.55 11.10
CA THR A 137 16.67 -22.41 10.24
C THR A 137 16.15 -22.30 8.80
N GLY A 138 17.04 -22.54 7.83
CA GLY A 138 16.67 -22.55 6.41
C GLY A 138 15.90 -21.28 6.00
N ASP A 139 14.74 -21.45 5.41
CA ASP A 139 13.88 -20.36 4.89
C ASP A 139 13.18 -19.52 5.99
N ASN A 140 13.92 -19.08 7.00
CA ASN A 140 13.41 -18.38 8.18
C ASN A 140 12.33 -19.17 8.94
N LEU A 141 12.38 -20.51 8.89
CA LEU A 141 11.45 -21.33 9.67
C LEU A 141 11.84 -21.28 11.16
N HIS A 142 10.95 -20.80 11.99
CA HIS A 142 11.12 -20.70 13.43
C HIS A 142 9.83 -21.00 14.18
N ALA A 143 9.97 -21.41 15.44
CA ALA A 143 8.85 -21.74 16.29
C ALA A 143 8.41 -20.55 17.12
N VAL A 144 7.18 -20.07 16.92
CA VAL A 144 6.51 -19.15 17.84
C VAL A 144 5.76 -19.98 18.87
N ARG A 145 6.11 -19.84 20.17
CA ARG A 145 5.52 -20.62 21.26
C ARG A 145 4.98 -19.70 22.33
N SER A 146 3.79 -20.01 22.81
CA SER A 146 3.17 -19.33 23.95
C SER A 146 3.15 -20.26 25.14
N GLU A 147 3.34 -19.73 26.34
CA GLU A 147 3.29 -20.50 27.58
C GLU A 147 1.86 -20.76 28.05
N GLY A 148 0.89 -19.96 27.62
CA GLY A 148 -0.51 -20.04 28.01
C GLY A 148 -1.34 -20.93 27.06
N PRO A 149 -2.56 -21.33 27.50
CA PRO A 149 -3.50 -22.00 26.61
C PRO A 149 -3.95 -21.05 25.49
N GLU A 150 -4.12 -21.61 24.27
CA GLU A 150 -4.62 -20.86 23.13
C GLU A 150 -6.04 -20.32 23.41
N ILE A 151 -6.22 -19.03 23.17
CA ILE A 151 -7.49 -18.31 23.36
C ILE A 151 -8.18 -18.18 22.01
N ARG A 152 -9.34 -18.85 21.87
CA ARG A 152 -10.10 -18.87 20.63
C ARG A 152 -11.12 -17.75 20.59
N ARG A 153 -10.77 -16.64 19.94
CA ARG A 153 -11.67 -15.52 19.65
C ARG A 153 -11.83 -15.33 18.15
N ASN A 154 -12.95 -14.77 17.75
CA ASN A 154 -13.08 -14.25 16.40
C ASN A 154 -12.10 -13.10 16.15
N ILE A 155 -11.64 -12.96 14.92
CA ILE A 155 -10.72 -11.92 14.50
C ILE A 155 -11.35 -11.14 13.34
N VAL A 156 -11.39 -9.82 13.47
CA VAL A 156 -11.75 -8.91 12.39
C VAL A 156 -10.58 -7.95 12.15
N LEU A 157 -9.93 -8.08 11.01
CA LEU A 157 -8.92 -7.16 10.52
C LEU A 157 -9.57 -6.19 9.55
N ILE A 158 -9.53 -4.89 9.85
CA ILE A 158 -10.02 -3.82 8.98
C ILE A 158 -8.81 -3.06 8.45
N THR A 159 -8.57 -3.14 7.16
CA THR A 159 -7.60 -2.32 6.43
C THR A 159 -8.33 -1.14 5.78
N ILE A 160 -8.02 0.08 6.24
CA ILE A 160 -8.68 1.30 5.78
C ILE A 160 -7.88 1.90 4.63
N GLU A 161 -8.53 2.05 3.48
CA GLU A 161 -7.96 2.65 2.27
C GLU A 161 -7.34 4.02 2.53
N SER A 162 -6.05 4.17 2.23
CA SER A 162 -5.31 5.44 2.23
C SER A 162 -5.46 6.29 3.51
N MET A 163 -5.56 5.68 4.69
CA MET A 163 -5.74 6.38 5.96
C MET A 163 -4.40 6.77 6.57
N SER A 164 -3.99 8.02 6.39
CA SER A 164 -2.81 8.58 7.08
C SER A 164 -3.11 8.88 8.54
N ALA A 165 -2.15 8.67 9.43
CA ALA A 165 -2.24 9.09 10.83
C ALA A 165 -2.52 10.60 10.95
N SER A 166 -1.97 11.42 10.06
CA SER A 166 -2.19 12.88 10.02
C SER A 166 -3.63 13.33 9.80
N PHE A 167 -4.57 12.44 9.51
CA PHE A 167 -6.01 12.76 9.49
C PHE A 167 -6.66 12.70 10.86
N MET A 168 -6.06 12.02 11.81
CA MET A 168 -6.61 11.81 13.15
C MET A 168 -6.35 12.99 14.09
N GLY A 169 -7.33 13.26 14.94
CA GLY A 169 -7.21 14.25 16.02
C GLY A 169 -6.11 13.91 17.01
N HIS A 170 -5.93 12.63 17.32
CA HIS A 170 -4.86 12.12 18.16
C HIS A 170 -3.46 12.56 17.70
N PHE A 171 -3.23 12.60 16.38
CA PHE A 171 -1.97 13.03 15.76
C PHE A 171 -1.95 14.50 15.37
N GLY A 172 -2.82 15.34 15.97
CA GLY A 172 -2.79 16.80 15.84
C GLY A 172 -3.70 17.39 14.76
N ASN A 173 -4.56 16.61 14.10
CA ASN A 173 -5.50 17.15 13.13
C ASN A 173 -6.68 17.87 13.82
N THR A 174 -6.79 19.16 13.58
CA THR A 174 -7.85 20.00 14.19
C THR A 174 -9.19 19.98 13.45
N ARG A 175 -9.28 19.30 12.30
CA ARG A 175 -10.47 19.33 11.41
C ARG A 175 -11.56 18.35 11.81
N GLN A 176 -11.34 17.53 12.84
CA GLN A 176 -12.29 16.51 13.32
C GLN A 176 -12.75 15.55 12.20
N LEU A 177 -11.80 15.03 11.41
CA LEU A 177 -12.11 14.17 10.29
C LEU A 177 -12.42 12.72 10.70
N THR A 178 -11.92 12.27 11.85
CA THR A 178 -11.93 10.87 12.29
C THR A 178 -12.40 10.69 13.75
N PRO A 179 -13.52 11.30 14.18
CA PRO A 179 -13.95 11.23 15.57
C PRO A 179 -14.23 9.80 16.07
N VAL A 180 -14.65 8.90 15.21
CA VAL A 180 -14.89 7.48 15.57
C VAL A 180 -13.57 6.75 15.78
N LEU A 181 -12.65 6.89 14.85
CA LEU A 181 -11.34 6.25 14.92
C LEU A 181 -10.53 6.78 16.11
N ASP A 182 -10.57 8.10 16.37
CA ASP A 182 -9.98 8.72 17.56
C ASP A 182 -10.57 8.13 18.84
N SER A 183 -11.89 8.02 18.94
CA SER A 183 -12.56 7.41 20.09
C SER A 183 -12.26 5.93 20.29
N LEU A 184 -12.05 5.17 19.20
CA LEU A 184 -11.62 3.77 19.28
C LEU A 184 -10.17 3.68 19.72
N TYR A 185 -9.31 4.59 19.25
CA TYR A 185 -7.90 4.67 19.58
C TYR A 185 -7.69 4.80 21.09
N ASP A 186 -8.42 5.71 21.73
CA ASP A 186 -8.36 5.95 23.18
C ASP A 186 -8.83 4.75 24.04
N ARG A 187 -9.54 3.79 23.44
CA ARG A 187 -10.12 2.62 24.11
C ARG A 187 -9.48 1.29 23.71
N SER A 188 -8.32 1.34 23.10
CA SER A 188 -7.64 0.21 22.48
C SER A 188 -6.20 0.07 22.94
N LEU A 189 -5.59 -1.05 22.64
CA LEU A 189 -4.15 -1.13 22.50
C LEU A 189 -3.79 -0.38 21.22
N ALA A 190 -3.35 0.85 21.34
CA ALA A 190 -3.09 1.79 20.26
C ALA A 190 -1.59 1.97 20.02
N PHE A 191 -1.19 2.10 18.76
CA PHE A 191 0.21 2.19 18.37
C PHE A 191 0.50 3.58 17.82
N ASP A 192 1.34 4.34 18.50
CA ASP A 192 1.59 5.76 18.17
C ASP A 192 2.52 5.94 16.95
N ARG A 193 3.34 4.93 16.61
CA ARG A 193 4.37 5.06 15.57
C ARG A 193 4.39 3.83 14.66
N VAL A 194 3.32 3.63 13.88
CA VAL A 194 3.25 2.55 12.89
C VAL A 194 3.56 3.08 11.50
N TYR A 195 4.42 2.37 10.80
CA TYR A 195 4.77 2.72 9.42
C TYR A 195 4.31 1.66 8.44
N ALA A 196 3.60 2.11 7.40
CA ALA A 196 3.19 1.27 6.28
C ALA A 196 4.41 0.77 5.50
N THR A 197 4.36 -0.48 5.06
CA THR A 197 5.44 -1.07 4.27
C THR A 197 5.55 -0.51 2.86
N GLY A 198 4.57 0.26 2.41
CA GLY A 198 4.59 0.86 1.10
C GLY A 198 3.52 1.93 0.89
N ASN A 199 3.39 2.36 -0.34
CA ASN A 199 2.51 3.45 -0.74
C ASN A 199 1.35 2.98 -1.66
N ARG A 200 0.97 1.71 -1.56
CA ARG A 200 -0.08 1.06 -2.36
C ARG A 200 -0.83 0.03 -1.55
N THR A 201 -2.12 -0.13 -1.84
CA THR A 201 -3.00 -1.13 -1.22
C THR A 201 -2.38 -2.51 -1.18
N VAL A 202 -1.86 -3.00 -2.31
CA VAL A 202 -1.22 -4.33 -2.38
C VAL A 202 -0.01 -4.49 -1.45
N ARG A 203 0.69 -3.41 -1.07
CA ARG A 203 1.81 -3.48 -0.12
C ARG A 203 1.32 -3.62 1.32
N GLY A 204 0.31 -2.86 1.69
CA GLY A 204 -0.31 -2.99 3.01
C GLY A 204 -0.99 -4.34 3.21
N LEU A 205 -1.72 -4.81 2.19
CA LEU A 205 -2.33 -6.14 2.22
C LEU A 205 -1.27 -7.26 2.31
N GLU A 206 -0.17 -7.15 1.55
CA GLU A 206 0.98 -8.05 1.64
C GLU A 206 1.55 -8.10 3.05
N ALA A 207 1.75 -6.92 3.67
CA ALA A 207 2.32 -6.79 5.01
C ALA A 207 1.50 -7.51 6.08
N VAL A 208 0.19 -7.27 6.13
CA VAL A 208 -0.68 -7.88 7.15
C VAL A 208 -1.03 -9.35 6.86
N THR A 209 -0.86 -9.80 5.61
CA THR A 209 -1.16 -11.18 5.21
C THR A 209 0.05 -12.09 5.30
N LEU A 210 1.21 -11.64 4.82
CA LEU A 210 2.45 -12.44 4.76
C LEU A 210 3.45 -12.10 5.85
N SER A 211 3.29 -10.95 6.51
CA SER A 211 4.19 -10.49 7.59
C SER A 211 5.67 -10.47 7.16
N LEU A 212 5.94 -9.97 5.95
CA LEU A 212 7.25 -9.91 5.30
C LEU A 212 7.71 -8.48 5.04
N PRO A 213 9.02 -8.19 5.10
CA PRO A 213 9.56 -6.94 4.55
C PRO A 213 9.17 -6.80 3.08
N PRO A 214 8.85 -5.59 2.61
CA PRO A 214 8.45 -5.38 1.22
C PRO A 214 9.61 -5.65 0.26
N CYS A 215 9.36 -6.45 -0.77
CA CYS A 215 10.37 -6.72 -1.80
C CYS A 215 10.49 -5.56 -2.80
N PRO A 216 11.65 -5.37 -3.45
CA PRO A 216 11.78 -4.40 -4.53
C PRO A 216 10.87 -4.73 -5.71
N GLY A 217 10.48 -3.72 -6.47
CA GLY A 217 9.63 -3.85 -7.64
C GLY A 217 8.15 -4.08 -7.30
N GLN A 218 7.52 -5.06 -7.91
CA GLN A 218 6.10 -5.36 -7.69
C GLN A 218 5.85 -6.11 -6.37
N SER A 219 4.72 -5.78 -5.71
CA SER A 219 4.20 -6.56 -4.58
C SER A 219 4.00 -8.03 -4.96
N ILE A 220 4.21 -8.92 -4.00
CA ILE A 220 4.01 -10.37 -4.12
C ILE A 220 2.58 -10.68 -4.59
N ILE A 221 1.59 -9.95 -4.12
CA ILE A 221 0.18 -10.11 -4.54
C ILE A 221 0.04 -10.08 -6.06
N LYS A 222 0.87 -9.29 -6.75
CA LYS A 222 0.81 -9.12 -8.20
C LYS A 222 1.78 -10.01 -8.99
N ARG A 223 2.59 -10.79 -8.30
CA ARG A 223 3.54 -11.70 -8.97
C ARG A 223 2.83 -13.00 -9.38
N PRO A 224 3.33 -13.69 -10.40
CA PRO A 224 2.94 -15.08 -10.64
C PRO A 224 3.38 -15.97 -9.47
N ASN A 225 2.75 -17.13 -9.30
CA ASN A 225 3.10 -18.14 -8.28
C ASN A 225 3.02 -17.61 -6.83
N ASN A 226 2.00 -16.80 -6.55
CA ASN A 226 1.76 -16.19 -5.24
C ASN A 226 0.76 -16.95 -4.36
N ALA A 227 0.47 -18.21 -4.70
CA ALA A 227 -0.43 -19.10 -3.95
C ALA A 227 0.35 -20.09 -3.08
N GLY A 228 -0.29 -20.62 -2.03
CA GLY A 228 0.31 -21.61 -1.13
C GLY A 228 1.40 -21.04 -0.22
N MET A 229 1.41 -19.74 -0.02
CA MET A 229 2.38 -19.07 0.84
C MET A 229 2.00 -19.23 2.31
N HIS A 230 2.98 -19.16 3.20
CA HIS A 230 2.74 -19.03 4.63
C HIS A 230 2.08 -17.67 4.90
N SER A 231 0.79 -17.69 5.20
CA SER A 231 -0.03 -16.49 5.37
C SER A 231 -0.84 -16.54 6.66
N THR A 232 -1.24 -15.39 7.16
CA THR A 232 -2.13 -15.29 8.33
C THR A 232 -3.45 -16.04 8.10
N GLY A 233 -3.97 -16.03 6.87
CA GLY A 233 -5.18 -16.77 6.50
C GLY A 233 -4.98 -18.27 6.50
N ALA A 234 -3.92 -18.77 5.89
CA ALA A 234 -3.59 -20.21 5.89
C ALA A 234 -3.37 -20.72 7.32
N LEU A 235 -2.59 -19.98 8.13
CA LEU A 235 -2.34 -20.30 9.53
C LEU A 235 -3.63 -20.40 10.33
N LEU A 236 -4.52 -19.43 10.23
CA LEU A 236 -5.78 -19.41 10.99
C LEU A 236 -6.76 -20.48 10.47
N ARG A 237 -6.79 -20.74 9.17
CA ARG A 237 -7.57 -21.86 8.60
C ARG A 237 -7.09 -23.20 9.15
N ASP A 238 -5.79 -23.42 9.23
CA ASP A 238 -5.21 -24.65 9.77
C ASP A 238 -5.49 -24.82 11.28
N LYS A 239 -5.72 -23.69 11.98
CA LYS A 239 -6.24 -23.66 13.36
C LYS A 239 -7.76 -23.81 13.46
N GLY A 240 -8.45 -24.03 12.35
CA GLY A 240 -9.90 -24.31 12.30
C GLY A 240 -10.80 -23.07 12.29
N TYR A 241 -10.27 -21.91 11.89
CA TYR A 241 -11.07 -20.71 11.64
C TYR A 241 -11.75 -20.77 10.28
N THR A 242 -12.94 -20.20 10.18
CA THR A 242 -13.52 -19.79 8.89
C THR A 242 -12.83 -18.49 8.46
N VAL A 243 -12.18 -18.49 7.30
CA VAL A 243 -11.30 -17.38 6.87
C VAL A 243 -11.84 -16.72 5.62
N LYS A 244 -12.17 -15.42 5.69
CA LYS A 244 -12.75 -14.65 4.59
C LYS A 244 -12.06 -13.32 4.35
N TYR A 245 -11.94 -12.96 3.07
CA TYR A 245 -11.50 -11.65 2.62
C TYR A 245 -12.68 -10.89 2.02
N PHE A 246 -13.00 -9.74 2.60
CA PHE A 246 -14.10 -8.87 2.19
C PHE A 246 -13.57 -7.64 1.44
N TYR A 247 -14.14 -7.38 0.28
CA TYR A 247 -13.79 -6.23 -0.54
C TYR A 247 -15.03 -5.62 -1.19
N GLY A 248 -15.25 -4.30 -1.03
CA GLY A 248 -16.37 -3.62 -1.65
C GLY A 248 -16.31 -3.55 -3.18
N GLY A 249 -15.14 -3.67 -3.78
CA GLY A 249 -14.91 -3.68 -5.21
C GLY A 249 -14.84 -5.09 -5.82
N ASN A 250 -14.39 -5.16 -7.06
CA ASN A 250 -14.11 -6.42 -7.73
C ASN A 250 -12.68 -6.89 -7.38
N SER A 251 -12.55 -8.01 -6.69
CA SER A 251 -11.26 -8.55 -6.21
C SER A 251 -10.32 -9.03 -7.34
N TYR A 252 -10.80 -9.11 -8.57
CA TYR A 252 -9.93 -9.28 -9.74
C TYR A 252 -8.92 -8.12 -9.85
N PHE A 253 -9.32 -6.91 -9.42
CA PHE A 253 -8.43 -5.76 -9.36
C PHE A 253 -7.20 -6.08 -8.48
N ASP A 254 -6.02 -5.67 -8.96
CA ASP A 254 -4.72 -5.86 -8.31
C ASP A 254 -4.40 -7.32 -7.94
N ASN A 255 -5.05 -8.31 -8.63
CA ASN A 255 -4.85 -9.75 -8.45
C ASN A 255 -5.23 -10.26 -7.05
N MET A 256 -6.05 -9.50 -6.30
CA MET A 256 -6.43 -9.85 -4.93
C MET A 256 -7.17 -11.18 -4.86
N GLU A 257 -8.07 -11.45 -5.80
CA GLU A 257 -8.83 -12.72 -5.85
C GLU A 257 -7.90 -13.93 -5.90
N THR A 258 -6.95 -13.95 -6.86
CA THR A 258 -6.01 -15.07 -7.02
C THR A 258 -5.13 -15.24 -5.78
N PHE A 259 -4.63 -14.12 -5.26
CA PHE A 259 -3.76 -14.14 -4.09
C PHE A 259 -4.48 -14.64 -2.84
N PHE A 260 -5.60 -14.03 -2.46
CA PHE A 260 -6.29 -14.39 -1.22
C PHE A 260 -6.88 -15.80 -1.29
N SER A 261 -7.53 -16.19 -2.41
CA SER A 261 -8.06 -17.55 -2.55
C SER A 261 -6.95 -18.60 -2.54
N GLY A 262 -5.81 -18.30 -3.17
CA GLY A 262 -4.63 -19.17 -3.17
C GLY A 262 -3.94 -19.30 -1.81
N ASN A 263 -4.24 -18.42 -0.85
CA ASN A 263 -3.60 -18.34 0.47
C ASN A 263 -4.57 -18.52 1.64
N GLY A 264 -5.67 -19.25 1.42
CA GLY A 264 -6.53 -19.75 2.49
C GLY A 264 -7.77 -18.93 2.79
N TYR A 265 -8.10 -17.92 1.99
CA TYR A 265 -9.28 -17.08 2.18
C TYR A 265 -10.41 -17.45 1.22
N GLU A 266 -11.63 -17.44 1.70
CA GLU A 266 -12.84 -17.33 0.88
C GLU A 266 -13.06 -15.85 0.52
N ILE A 267 -13.40 -15.57 -0.74
CA ILE A 267 -13.60 -14.21 -1.23
C ILE A 267 -15.07 -13.81 -1.11
N VAL A 268 -15.31 -12.64 -0.52
CA VAL A 268 -16.61 -11.96 -0.52
C VAL A 268 -16.42 -10.57 -1.10
N ASP A 269 -16.68 -10.41 -2.38
CA ASP A 269 -16.50 -9.15 -3.10
C ASP A 269 -17.80 -8.63 -3.73
N GLN A 270 -17.72 -7.56 -4.51
CA GLN A 270 -18.87 -6.91 -5.14
C GLN A 270 -19.80 -7.88 -5.89
N ARG A 271 -19.30 -8.99 -6.41
CA ARG A 271 -20.08 -9.97 -7.17
C ARG A 271 -21.07 -10.79 -6.32
N GLN A 272 -20.86 -10.85 -5.01
CA GLN A 272 -21.74 -11.56 -4.07
C GLN A 272 -22.81 -10.66 -3.41
N TYR A 273 -22.92 -9.39 -3.83
CA TYR A 273 -23.95 -8.49 -3.33
C TYR A 273 -25.22 -8.64 -4.15
N GLU A 274 -26.35 -8.79 -3.48
CA GLU A 274 -27.66 -8.72 -4.10
C GLU A 274 -28.00 -7.26 -4.46
N PRO A 275 -28.79 -7.00 -5.51
CA PRO A 275 -29.12 -5.63 -5.94
C PRO A 275 -29.69 -4.74 -4.84
N GLY A 276 -30.43 -5.30 -3.88
CA GLY A 276 -31.02 -4.57 -2.74
C GLY A 276 -30.04 -4.27 -1.60
N GLU A 277 -28.85 -4.83 -1.62
CA GLU A 277 -27.80 -4.59 -0.61
C GLU A 277 -26.96 -3.36 -0.93
N ILE A 278 -26.99 -2.87 -2.18
CA ILE A 278 -26.18 -1.75 -2.66
C ILE A 278 -27.04 -0.48 -2.65
N THR A 279 -26.70 0.46 -1.77
CA THR A 279 -27.34 1.79 -1.73
C THR A 279 -26.54 2.84 -2.52
N PHE A 280 -25.23 2.65 -2.62
CA PHE A 280 -24.34 3.51 -3.38
C PHE A 280 -23.10 2.72 -3.83
N ALA A 281 -22.68 2.93 -5.06
CA ALA A 281 -21.43 2.42 -5.60
C ALA A 281 -20.79 3.45 -6.54
N ASN A 282 -19.48 3.37 -6.68
CA ASN A 282 -18.72 4.09 -7.70
C ASN A 282 -17.84 3.09 -8.47
N ILE A 283 -16.92 3.58 -9.29
CA ILE A 283 -16.04 2.71 -10.10
C ILE A 283 -15.21 1.72 -9.24
N TRP A 284 -14.94 2.02 -7.98
CA TRP A 284 -14.15 1.17 -7.07
C TRP A 284 -14.98 0.12 -6.35
N GLY A 285 -16.30 0.25 -6.35
CA GLY A 285 -17.19 -0.70 -5.71
C GLY A 285 -18.29 -0.05 -4.86
N VAL A 286 -18.89 -0.87 -4.01
CA VAL A 286 -19.93 -0.46 -3.08
C VAL A 286 -19.34 0.40 -1.96
N CYS A 287 -20.12 1.34 -1.43
CA CYS A 287 -19.67 2.18 -0.33
C CYS A 287 -19.42 1.39 0.96
N ASP A 288 -18.56 1.93 1.83
CA ASP A 288 -18.13 1.23 3.04
C ASP A 288 -19.29 0.85 3.98
N GLU A 289 -20.38 1.65 4.06
CA GLU A 289 -21.56 1.25 4.85
C GLU A 289 -22.19 -0.05 4.31
N ASP A 290 -22.32 -0.19 2.99
CA ASP A 290 -22.87 -1.39 2.36
C ASP A 290 -21.92 -2.58 2.54
N ALA A 291 -20.62 -2.34 2.38
CA ALA A 291 -19.60 -3.34 2.61
C ALA A 291 -19.65 -3.87 4.06
N TYR A 292 -19.72 -3.00 5.04
CA TYR A 292 -19.82 -3.40 6.45
C TYR A 292 -21.14 -4.12 6.79
N ARG A 293 -22.26 -3.75 6.16
CA ARG A 293 -23.51 -4.53 6.31
C ARG A 293 -23.37 -5.95 5.78
N LYS A 294 -22.71 -6.12 4.64
CA LYS A 294 -22.41 -7.45 4.09
C LYS A 294 -21.51 -8.26 5.02
N VAL A 295 -20.47 -7.64 5.56
CA VAL A 295 -19.59 -8.27 6.57
C VAL A 295 -20.42 -8.78 7.75
N ILE A 296 -21.22 -7.93 8.39
CA ILE A 296 -22.04 -8.32 9.58
C ILE A 296 -22.98 -9.48 9.22
N ARG A 297 -23.66 -9.41 8.09
CA ARG A 297 -24.57 -10.48 7.66
C ARG A 297 -23.84 -11.81 7.49
N THR A 298 -22.72 -11.80 6.78
CA THR A 298 -21.93 -13.00 6.54
C THR A 298 -21.35 -13.57 7.85
N LEU A 299 -20.86 -12.70 8.75
CA LEU A 299 -20.33 -13.14 10.04
C LEU A 299 -21.44 -13.67 10.98
N ASN A 300 -22.69 -13.22 10.84
CA ASN A 300 -23.83 -13.80 11.56
C ASN A 300 -24.13 -15.24 11.10
N GLU A 301 -23.96 -15.51 9.79
CA GLU A 301 -24.07 -16.84 9.22
C GLU A 301 -22.92 -17.74 9.72
N ASP A 302 -21.67 -17.28 9.62
CA ASP A 302 -20.48 -18.02 10.06
C ASP A 302 -20.49 -18.33 11.57
N ALA A 303 -20.93 -17.39 12.40
CA ALA A 303 -21.01 -17.58 13.86
C ALA A 303 -22.00 -18.69 14.26
N GLY A 304 -22.97 -19.00 13.40
CA GLY A 304 -23.92 -20.13 13.59
C GLY A 304 -23.25 -21.50 13.53
N ASP A 305 -22.10 -21.62 12.89
CA ASP A 305 -21.38 -22.90 12.73
C ASP A 305 -20.54 -23.30 13.95
N GLY A 306 -20.45 -22.44 14.97
CA GLY A 306 -19.70 -22.68 16.20
C GLY A 306 -18.19 -22.69 16.05
N LYS A 307 -17.66 -22.30 14.89
CA LYS A 307 -16.24 -22.09 14.62
C LYS A 307 -15.87 -20.62 14.79
N PRO A 308 -14.67 -20.30 15.25
CA PRO A 308 -14.19 -18.92 15.20
C PRO A 308 -13.98 -18.50 13.74
N PHE A 309 -14.19 -17.23 13.45
CA PHE A 309 -13.93 -16.67 12.13
C PHE A 309 -12.77 -15.68 12.14
N PHE A 310 -12.10 -15.56 10.98
CA PHE A 310 -11.19 -14.49 10.64
C PHE A 310 -11.71 -13.76 9.42
N ALA A 311 -12.10 -12.50 9.59
CA ALA A 311 -12.56 -11.62 8.54
C ALA A 311 -11.52 -10.54 8.27
N HIS A 312 -10.94 -10.52 7.07
CA HIS A 312 -10.09 -9.42 6.60
C HIS A 312 -10.93 -8.52 5.70
N VAL A 313 -11.18 -7.30 6.14
CA VAL A 313 -12.06 -6.33 5.46
C VAL A 313 -11.20 -5.20 4.88
N MET A 314 -11.28 -4.98 3.57
CA MET A 314 -10.65 -3.85 2.88
C MET A 314 -11.70 -2.83 2.47
N THR A 315 -11.56 -1.57 2.91
CA THR A 315 -12.46 -0.47 2.56
C THR A 315 -12.12 0.16 1.21
N VAL A 316 -13.04 0.92 0.62
CA VAL A 316 -12.86 1.54 -0.71
C VAL A 316 -13.22 3.04 -0.77
N SER A 317 -14.07 3.54 0.14
CA SER A 317 -14.70 4.87 -0.03
C SER A 317 -13.73 6.05 0.05
N ASN A 318 -12.57 5.89 0.70
CA ASN A 318 -11.52 6.92 0.74
C ASN A 318 -10.64 6.92 -0.52
N HIS A 319 -11.00 6.18 -1.56
CA HIS A 319 -10.32 6.26 -2.85
C HIS A 319 -10.87 7.40 -3.73
N ARG A 320 -10.02 7.99 -4.58
CA ARG A 320 -10.48 8.95 -5.61
C ARG A 320 -11.51 8.26 -6.53
N PRO A 321 -12.65 8.88 -6.84
CA PRO A 321 -13.00 10.31 -6.78
C PRO A 321 -13.57 10.82 -5.46
N PHE A 322 -13.49 10.10 -4.35
CA PHE A 322 -13.97 10.50 -3.02
C PHE A 322 -15.48 10.75 -3.00
N THR A 323 -16.23 9.90 -3.68
CA THR A 323 -17.69 9.96 -3.73
C THR A 323 -18.31 8.98 -2.75
N TYR A 324 -19.39 9.39 -2.11
CA TYR A 324 -20.12 8.65 -1.09
C TYR A 324 -21.58 9.09 -1.06
N PRO A 325 -22.50 8.38 -0.35
CA PRO A 325 -23.90 8.75 -0.27
C PRO A 325 -24.11 10.17 0.30
N ALA A 326 -25.03 10.91 -0.28
CA ALA A 326 -25.36 12.27 0.14
C ALA A 326 -25.88 12.35 1.58
N GLY A 327 -25.55 13.43 2.30
CA GLY A 327 -26.11 13.75 3.62
C GLY A 327 -25.56 12.89 4.77
N LYS A 328 -24.46 12.18 4.59
CA LYS A 328 -23.86 11.31 5.62
C LYS A 328 -22.89 12.05 6.53
N VAL A 329 -22.15 12.99 5.98
CA VAL A 329 -21.14 13.80 6.68
C VAL A 329 -21.30 15.28 6.32
N SER A 330 -20.61 16.17 7.06
CA SER A 330 -20.71 17.61 6.89
C SER A 330 -20.12 18.12 5.57
N ILE A 331 -19.15 17.44 5.00
CA ILE A 331 -18.60 17.77 3.68
C ILE A 331 -19.54 17.22 2.62
N PRO A 332 -20.00 18.03 1.64
CA PRO A 332 -20.88 17.55 0.58
C PRO A 332 -20.18 16.48 -0.29
N HIS A 333 -20.92 15.42 -0.65
CA HIS A 333 -20.42 14.30 -1.45
C HIS A 333 -19.94 14.70 -2.85
N ASP A 334 -20.51 15.75 -3.42
CA ASP A 334 -20.17 16.32 -4.73
C ASP A 334 -18.93 17.23 -4.70
N ALA A 335 -18.44 17.59 -3.50
CA ALA A 335 -17.15 18.28 -3.35
C ALA A 335 -15.95 17.43 -3.79
N LYS A 336 -16.12 16.10 -3.89
CA LYS A 336 -15.09 15.15 -4.33
C LYS A 336 -13.75 15.37 -3.62
N SER A 337 -13.80 15.65 -2.33
CA SER A 337 -12.63 16.00 -1.53
C SER A 337 -12.11 14.82 -0.73
N ARG A 338 -10.79 14.71 -0.59
CA ARG A 338 -10.15 13.71 0.27
C ARG A 338 -10.69 13.75 1.71
N ASN A 339 -10.85 14.94 2.28
CA ASN A 339 -11.36 15.09 3.64
C ASN A 339 -12.79 14.54 3.77
N GLY A 340 -13.63 14.71 2.75
CA GLY A 340 -14.97 14.14 2.71
C GLY A 340 -14.93 12.61 2.66
N GLY A 341 -14.04 12.02 1.85
CA GLY A 341 -13.82 10.57 1.80
C GLY A 341 -13.39 10.02 3.15
N VAL A 342 -12.41 10.66 3.81
CA VAL A 342 -11.93 10.29 5.15
C VAL A 342 -13.06 10.35 6.17
N MET A 343 -13.82 11.46 6.22
CA MET A 343 -14.97 11.61 7.14
C MET A 343 -16.04 10.55 6.89
N TYR A 344 -16.30 10.21 5.63
CA TYR A 344 -17.30 9.19 5.31
C TYR A 344 -16.83 7.80 5.72
N THR A 345 -15.57 7.45 5.48
CA THR A 345 -14.99 6.17 5.92
C THR A 345 -15.02 6.03 7.44
N ASP A 346 -14.70 7.09 8.18
CA ASP A 346 -14.82 7.12 9.64
C ASP A 346 -16.28 6.98 10.12
N TYR A 347 -17.21 7.67 9.47
CA TYR A 347 -18.65 7.53 9.73
C TYR A 347 -19.12 6.08 9.49
N ALA A 348 -18.73 5.48 8.37
CA ALA A 348 -19.08 4.10 8.04
C ALA A 348 -18.53 3.10 9.06
N LEU A 349 -17.29 3.32 9.54
CA LEU A 349 -16.69 2.55 10.62
C LEU A 349 -17.53 2.66 11.91
N GLY A 350 -17.98 3.87 12.26
CA GLY A 350 -18.89 4.09 13.41
C GLY A 350 -20.20 3.33 13.27
N ARG A 351 -20.79 3.32 12.06
CA ARG A 351 -21.99 2.52 11.77
C ARG A 351 -21.73 1.02 11.90
N PHE A 352 -20.59 0.54 11.43
CA PHE A 352 -20.18 -0.84 11.61
C PHE A 352 -20.15 -1.24 13.10
N PHE A 353 -19.45 -0.50 13.94
CA PHE A 353 -19.35 -0.80 15.36
C PHE A 353 -20.71 -0.69 16.09
N ALA A 354 -21.55 0.28 15.72
CA ALA A 354 -22.88 0.43 16.29
C ALA A 354 -23.81 -0.77 15.98
N GLU A 355 -23.67 -1.38 14.82
CA GLU A 355 -24.47 -2.58 14.46
C GLU A 355 -23.79 -3.89 14.90
N ALA A 356 -22.48 -3.99 14.79
CA ALA A 356 -21.70 -5.16 15.23
C ALA A 356 -21.83 -5.39 16.75
N SER A 357 -21.85 -4.32 17.55
CA SER A 357 -22.00 -4.42 19.02
C SER A 357 -23.31 -5.06 19.48
N LYS A 358 -24.32 -5.15 18.61
CA LYS A 358 -25.59 -5.82 18.88
C LYS A 358 -25.54 -7.33 18.61
N GLN A 359 -24.47 -7.79 17.95
CA GLN A 359 -24.37 -9.19 17.52
C GLN A 359 -23.78 -10.07 18.63
N PRO A 360 -24.24 -11.33 18.76
CA PRO A 360 -23.78 -12.24 19.82
C PRO A 360 -22.27 -12.51 19.78
N TRP A 361 -21.65 -12.48 18.61
CA TRP A 361 -20.23 -12.75 18.43
C TRP A 361 -19.32 -11.57 18.83
N PHE A 362 -19.85 -10.34 18.96
CA PHE A 362 -19.05 -9.13 19.19
C PHE A 362 -18.18 -9.21 20.45
N ALA A 363 -18.73 -9.64 21.57
CA ALA A 363 -18.01 -9.74 22.86
C ALA A 363 -16.85 -10.76 22.80
N ASN A 364 -16.90 -11.72 21.87
CA ASN A 364 -15.86 -12.71 21.64
C ASN A 364 -15.01 -12.39 20.40
N THR A 365 -14.90 -11.13 20.01
CA THR A 365 -14.15 -10.71 18.83
C THR A 365 -13.04 -9.73 19.20
N ILE A 366 -11.87 -9.91 18.59
CA ILE A 366 -10.76 -8.98 18.60
C ILE A 366 -10.68 -8.28 17.24
N PHE A 367 -10.66 -6.95 17.27
CA PHE A 367 -10.62 -6.11 16.07
C PHE A 367 -9.23 -5.49 15.95
N LEU A 368 -8.55 -5.76 14.85
CA LEU A 368 -7.34 -5.03 14.44
C LEU A 368 -7.73 -4.05 13.34
N ILE A 369 -7.53 -2.76 13.58
CA ILE A 369 -7.81 -1.70 12.61
C ILE A 369 -6.50 -1.02 12.26
N THR A 370 -6.19 -0.94 10.97
CA THR A 370 -5.02 -0.24 10.46
C THR A 370 -5.31 0.32 9.06
N ALA A 371 -4.41 1.12 8.50
CA ALA A 371 -4.50 1.51 7.10
C ALA A 371 -3.69 0.54 6.22
N ASP A 372 -4.01 0.48 4.94
CA ASP A 372 -3.16 -0.17 3.94
C ASP A 372 -1.90 0.66 3.65
N HIS A 373 -2.06 1.97 3.42
CA HIS A 373 -0.99 2.95 3.23
C HIS A 373 -1.49 4.38 3.51
N CYS A 374 -0.59 5.36 3.43
CA CYS A 374 -0.97 6.77 3.53
C CYS A 374 -1.59 7.33 2.24
N ALA A 375 -2.31 8.44 2.38
CA ALA A 375 -3.03 9.14 1.30
C ALA A 375 -2.11 9.68 0.18
N SER A 376 -0.84 9.91 0.47
CA SER A 376 0.17 10.37 -0.49
C SER A 376 1.55 9.88 -0.07
N SER A 377 2.46 9.78 -1.04
CA SER A 377 3.86 9.35 -0.84
C SER A 377 4.87 10.38 -1.36
N ALA A 378 4.41 11.54 -1.83
CA ALA A 378 5.30 12.57 -2.35
C ALA A 378 5.92 13.40 -1.20
N GLY A 379 7.22 13.62 -1.26
CA GLY A 379 7.97 14.37 -0.26
C GLY A 379 9.33 14.83 -0.75
N ARG A 380 10.18 15.25 0.17
CA ARG A 380 11.51 15.82 -0.12
C ARG A 380 12.57 14.76 -0.41
N THR A 381 12.45 13.61 0.24
CA THR A 381 13.35 12.46 0.10
C THR A 381 12.68 11.35 -0.71
N GLU A 382 13.43 10.31 -1.08
CA GLU A 382 12.91 9.11 -1.75
C GLU A 382 11.80 8.45 -0.95
N ILE A 383 11.95 8.39 0.38
CA ILE A 383 10.97 7.86 1.33
C ILE A 383 10.74 8.91 2.44
N PRO A 384 9.78 9.82 2.26
CA PRO A 384 9.43 10.78 3.31
C PRO A 384 8.63 10.07 4.41
N LEU A 385 9.22 9.90 5.59
CA LEU A 385 8.65 9.07 6.68
C LEU A 385 7.24 9.49 7.08
N GLU A 386 6.94 10.79 7.11
CA GLU A 386 5.62 11.32 7.44
C GLU A 386 4.51 10.85 6.47
N LYS A 387 4.89 10.35 5.29
CA LYS A 387 3.97 9.80 4.28
C LYS A 387 3.77 8.28 4.38
N TYR A 388 4.33 7.68 5.42
CA TYR A 388 4.16 6.26 5.72
C TYR A 388 3.61 6.02 7.12
N HIS A 389 3.41 7.07 7.91
CA HIS A 389 2.82 6.98 9.24
C HIS A 389 1.31 6.73 9.15
N ILE A 390 0.89 5.53 9.58
CA ILE A 390 -0.50 5.06 9.55
C ILE A 390 -1.02 4.79 10.96
N PRO A 391 -2.34 4.89 11.20
CA PRO A 391 -2.93 4.44 12.44
C PRO A 391 -2.95 2.91 12.53
N ALA A 392 -2.79 2.40 13.75
CA ALA A 392 -3.11 1.02 14.07
C ALA A 392 -3.59 0.89 15.52
N LEU A 393 -4.58 0.03 15.74
CA LEU A 393 -5.12 -0.26 17.06
C LEU A 393 -5.71 -1.67 17.13
N ILE A 394 -5.66 -2.28 18.33
CA ILE A 394 -6.34 -3.54 18.64
C ILE A 394 -7.42 -3.26 19.69
N TYR A 395 -8.67 -3.42 19.28
CA TYR A 395 -9.85 -3.20 20.10
C TYR A 395 -10.52 -4.52 20.45
N ALA A 396 -10.61 -4.85 21.73
CA ALA A 396 -11.33 -6.02 22.22
C ALA A 396 -11.82 -5.74 23.66
N PRO A 397 -13.03 -5.15 23.81
CA PRO A 397 -13.50 -4.70 25.11
C PRO A 397 -13.64 -5.87 26.10
N GLY A 398 -13.10 -5.66 27.32
CA GLY A 398 -13.07 -6.68 28.37
C GLY A 398 -12.04 -7.80 28.15
N PHE A 399 -11.17 -7.68 27.12
CA PHE A 399 -10.08 -8.61 26.88
C PHE A 399 -8.72 -7.90 26.71
N VAL A 400 -8.67 -6.82 25.97
CA VAL A 400 -7.47 -6.00 25.81
C VAL A 400 -7.68 -4.67 26.54
N GLU A 401 -6.80 -4.36 27.47
CA GLU A 401 -6.84 -3.09 28.18
C GLU A 401 -6.32 -1.95 27.30
N PRO A 402 -6.94 -0.76 27.39
CA PRO A 402 -6.45 0.41 26.66
C PRO A 402 -5.01 0.76 27.06
N GLN A 403 -4.15 0.90 26.07
CA GLN A 403 -2.74 1.21 26.26
C GLN A 403 -2.18 1.88 24.99
N HIS A 404 -1.25 2.84 25.16
CA HIS A 404 -0.48 3.43 24.07
C HIS A 404 0.91 2.81 23.98
N VAL A 405 1.28 2.39 22.76
CA VAL A 405 2.60 1.84 22.43
C VAL A 405 3.38 2.90 21.68
N GLY A 406 4.29 3.60 22.35
CA GLY A 406 5.08 4.69 21.79
C GLY A 406 6.29 4.25 20.96
N GLY A 407 6.62 2.96 20.95
CA GLY A 407 7.72 2.40 20.15
C GLY A 407 7.41 2.39 18.64
N ILE A 408 8.47 2.28 17.82
CA ILE A 408 8.30 2.04 16.38
C ILE A 408 7.78 0.63 16.16
N VAL A 409 6.74 0.50 15.38
CA VAL A 409 6.13 -0.78 14.99
C VAL A 409 6.01 -0.82 13.46
N SER A 410 6.42 -1.93 12.87
CA SER A 410 6.22 -2.17 11.45
C SER A 410 4.81 -2.71 11.20
N GLN A 411 4.21 -2.37 10.09
CA GLN A 411 2.92 -2.93 9.67
C GLN A 411 2.92 -4.47 9.66
N ILE A 412 4.07 -5.10 9.38
CA ILE A 412 4.23 -6.57 9.39
C ILE A 412 4.15 -7.18 10.80
N ASP A 413 4.30 -6.38 11.87
CA ASP A 413 4.28 -6.85 13.26
C ASP A 413 2.86 -6.90 13.86
N LEU A 414 1.88 -6.30 13.19
CA LEU A 414 0.52 -6.14 13.71
C LEU A 414 -0.19 -7.47 13.91
N MET A 415 -0.18 -8.35 12.89
CA MET A 415 -0.80 -9.67 13.01
C MET A 415 -0.06 -10.61 13.98
N PRO A 416 1.28 -10.73 13.96
CA PRO A 416 2.01 -11.46 15.01
C PRO A 416 1.69 -10.98 16.43
N THR A 417 1.54 -9.66 16.64
CA THR A 417 1.14 -9.10 17.94
C THR A 417 -0.27 -9.54 18.33
N LEU A 418 -1.22 -9.50 17.39
CA LEU A 418 -2.59 -9.99 17.66
C LEU A 418 -2.59 -11.49 17.99
N LEU A 419 -1.86 -12.31 17.23
CA LEU A 419 -1.78 -13.75 17.47
C LEU A 419 -1.15 -14.07 18.83
N SER A 420 -0.16 -13.27 19.27
CA SER A 420 0.44 -13.38 20.59
C SER A 420 -0.56 -13.09 21.73
N LEU A 421 -1.42 -12.07 21.59
CA LEU A 421 -2.51 -11.79 22.56
C LEU A 421 -3.48 -12.97 22.69
N LEU A 422 -3.59 -13.82 21.68
CA LEU A 422 -4.41 -15.01 21.67
C LEU A 422 -3.64 -16.28 22.13
N ASN A 423 -2.41 -16.13 22.61
CA ASN A 423 -1.53 -17.23 23.00
C ASN A 423 -1.39 -18.30 21.90
N MET A 424 -1.39 -17.90 20.65
CA MET A 424 -1.25 -18.84 19.53
C MET A 424 0.19 -19.32 19.37
N SER A 425 0.36 -20.64 19.34
CA SER A 425 1.64 -21.28 19.01
C SER A 425 1.60 -21.82 17.59
N TYR A 426 2.64 -21.55 16.79
CA TYR A 426 2.73 -21.98 15.40
C TYR A 426 4.17 -22.01 14.93
N ASP A 427 4.43 -22.71 13.83
CA ASP A 427 5.68 -22.61 13.11
C ASP A 427 5.54 -21.52 12.04
N SER A 428 6.54 -20.65 11.94
CA SER A 428 6.45 -19.38 11.26
C SER A 428 7.56 -19.17 10.25
N HIS A 429 7.23 -18.57 9.12
CA HIS A 429 8.18 -17.96 8.19
C HIS A 429 8.07 -16.42 8.20
N PHE A 430 7.30 -15.85 9.11
CA PHE A 430 7.11 -14.41 9.20
C PHE A 430 8.41 -13.69 9.62
N TYR A 431 8.60 -12.50 9.10
CA TYR A 431 9.61 -11.55 9.55
C TYR A 431 9.04 -10.55 10.56
N GLY A 432 7.71 -10.41 10.61
CA GLY A 432 7.02 -9.69 11.67
C GLY A 432 7.10 -10.46 12.98
N ARG A 433 7.18 -9.72 14.09
CA ARG A 433 7.23 -10.24 15.46
C ARG A 433 6.19 -9.57 16.32
N SER A 434 5.77 -10.25 17.38
CA SER A 434 4.97 -9.62 18.41
C SER A 434 5.80 -8.55 19.13
N ILE A 435 5.17 -7.40 19.46
CA ILE A 435 5.81 -6.38 20.31
C ILE A 435 6.09 -6.88 21.74
N TYR A 436 5.49 -8.01 22.12
CA TYR A 436 5.66 -8.65 23.42
C TYR A 436 6.77 -9.72 23.41
N ASP A 437 7.36 -10.02 22.26
CA ASP A 437 8.44 -11.00 22.18
C ASP A 437 9.70 -10.50 22.89
N GLU A 438 10.36 -11.39 23.61
CA GLU A 438 11.67 -11.09 24.17
C GLU A 438 12.65 -10.70 23.04
N GLY A 439 13.36 -9.60 23.23
CA GLY A 439 14.28 -9.06 22.21
C GLY A 439 13.58 -8.45 20.98
N TYR A 440 12.29 -8.04 21.10
CA TYR A 440 11.65 -7.24 20.06
C TYR A 440 12.42 -5.95 19.79
N VAL A 441 12.73 -5.69 18.55
CA VAL A 441 13.42 -4.46 18.11
C VAL A 441 12.40 -3.50 17.53
N ASN A 442 12.37 -2.26 18.05
CA ASN A 442 11.54 -1.18 17.51
C ASN A 442 12.05 -0.75 16.13
N ARG A 443 11.46 -1.29 15.09
CA ARG A 443 11.87 -1.09 13.69
C ARG A 443 10.68 -1.04 12.76
N ALA A 444 10.91 -0.47 11.56
CA ALA A 444 9.94 -0.52 10.49
C ALA A 444 10.61 -0.74 9.11
N PHE A 445 9.89 -1.44 8.24
CA PHE A 445 10.29 -1.68 6.84
C PHE A 445 9.37 -0.89 5.93
N ILE A 446 9.95 -0.14 5.01
CA ILE A 446 9.23 0.77 4.13
C ILE A 446 9.77 0.60 2.72
N ALA A 447 8.92 0.63 1.71
CA ALA A 447 9.39 0.61 0.32
C ALA A 447 8.60 1.56 -0.58
N THR A 448 9.32 2.11 -1.55
CA THR A 448 8.74 2.58 -2.81
C THR A 448 8.74 1.42 -3.81
N TYR A 449 8.67 1.71 -5.09
CA TYR A 449 8.92 0.67 -6.10
C TYR A 449 10.39 0.28 -6.19
N GLN A 450 11.28 1.22 -5.93
CA GLN A 450 12.74 1.08 -6.12
C GLN A 450 13.49 1.10 -4.79
N ASP A 451 13.10 1.92 -3.85
CA ASP A 451 13.87 2.18 -2.64
C ASP A 451 13.32 1.39 -1.47
N LEU A 452 14.20 0.86 -0.65
CA LEU A 452 13.91 0.02 0.50
C LEU A 452 14.43 0.69 1.76
N GLY A 453 13.52 1.12 2.63
CA GLY A 453 13.82 1.85 3.85
C GLY A 453 13.77 0.96 5.08
N TYR A 454 14.76 1.04 5.94
CA TYR A 454 14.84 0.40 7.23
C TYR A 454 15.00 1.47 8.32
N LEU A 455 13.99 1.60 9.15
CA LEU A 455 14.00 2.49 10.31
C LEU A 455 14.22 1.68 11.58
N GLU A 456 15.27 2.01 12.35
CA GLU A 456 15.53 1.46 13.67
C GLU A 456 16.00 2.57 14.60
N GLY A 457 15.32 2.76 15.73
CA GLY A 457 15.60 3.87 16.62
C GLY A 457 15.36 5.23 15.96
N ASP A 458 16.38 6.06 15.86
CA ASP A 458 16.38 7.37 15.20
C ASP A 458 17.11 7.38 13.85
N VAL A 459 17.61 6.22 13.37
CA VAL A 459 18.33 6.12 12.12
C VAL A 459 17.47 5.47 11.06
N PHE A 460 17.41 6.09 9.88
CA PHE A 460 16.70 5.61 8.72
C PHE A 460 17.67 5.32 7.58
N THR A 461 17.80 4.05 7.23
CA THR A 461 18.66 3.58 6.12
C THR A 461 17.80 3.32 4.88
N ILE A 462 18.17 3.88 3.74
CA ILE A 462 17.53 3.66 2.45
C ILE A 462 18.51 2.92 1.55
N LEU A 463 18.12 1.73 1.08
CA LEU A 463 18.84 0.97 0.06
C LEU A 463 18.19 1.26 -1.30
N SER A 464 18.98 1.70 -2.27
CA SER A 464 18.51 2.07 -3.61
C SER A 464 19.17 1.23 -4.70
N PRO A 465 18.56 1.11 -5.90
CA PRO A 465 19.22 0.48 -7.05
C PRO A 465 20.57 1.09 -7.37
N VAL A 466 21.38 0.37 -8.17
CA VAL A 466 22.77 0.72 -8.50
C VAL A 466 23.69 0.58 -7.28
N ARG A 467 23.31 -0.30 -6.33
CA ARG A 467 24.08 -0.64 -5.13
C ARG A 467 24.44 0.58 -4.28
N ARG A 468 23.47 1.46 -4.11
CA ARG A 468 23.59 2.70 -3.34
C ARG A 468 22.81 2.58 -2.04
N PHE A 469 23.27 3.24 -0.98
CA PHE A 469 22.50 3.48 0.23
C PHE A 469 22.69 4.91 0.72
N GLU A 470 21.75 5.35 1.51
CA GLU A 470 21.78 6.65 2.20
C GLU A 470 21.25 6.46 3.63
N GLN A 471 21.76 7.26 4.56
CA GLN A 471 21.29 7.24 5.93
C GLN A 471 20.89 8.63 6.40
N TYR A 472 19.79 8.65 7.11
CA TYR A 472 19.21 9.86 7.68
C TYR A 472 18.98 9.65 9.17
N ARG A 473 19.09 10.73 9.94
CA ARG A 473 18.65 10.80 11.33
C ARG A 473 17.23 11.37 11.37
N VAL A 474 16.36 10.76 12.15
CA VAL A 474 15.03 11.31 12.43
C VAL A 474 15.21 12.38 13.51
N VAL A 475 15.05 13.64 13.13
CA VAL A 475 15.17 14.81 14.00
C VAL A 475 13.82 15.52 14.05
N PRO A 476 12.96 15.23 15.04
CA PRO A 476 11.64 15.83 15.13
C PRO A 476 11.72 17.36 15.20
N THR A 477 10.87 18.03 14.41
CA THR A 477 10.67 19.47 14.44
C THR A 477 9.24 19.77 14.90
N GLU A 478 8.94 21.03 15.22
CA GLU A 478 7.60 21.46 15.62
C GLU A 478 6.55 21.15 14.53
N ASP A 479 6.94 21.34 13.25
CA ASP A 479 6.06 21.13 12.10
C ASP A 479 6.06 19.67 11.56
N ASN A 480 7.12 18.91 11.82
CA ASN A 480 7.27 17.55 11.32
C ASN A 480 8.00 16.62 12.31
N PRO A 481 7.28 15.77 13.04
CA PRO A 481 7.89 14.82 13.96
C PRO A 481 8.71 13.72 13.26
N HIS A 482 8.61 13.60 11.94
CA HIS A 482 9.31 12.62 11.10
C HIS A 482 10.38 13.26 10.20
N ASN A 483 10.85 14.46 10.53
CA ASN A 483 11.84 15.16 9.73
C ASN A 483 13.15 14.35 9.62
N LEU A 484 13.70 14.29 8.41
CA LEU A 484 14.92 13.55 8.09
C LEU A 484 16.06 14.51 7.82
N GLU A 485 17.19 14.29 8.48
CA GLU A 485 18.46 15.00 8.23
C GLU A 485 19.52 14.00 7.77
N PRO A 486 20.25 14.27 6.68
CA PRO A 486 21.33 13.40 6.22
C PRO A 486 22.38 13.17 7.31
N MET A 487 22.86 11.95 7.44
CA MET A 487 23.91 11.62 8.40
C MET A 487 25.30 11.92 7.80
N GLU A 488 26.14 12.64 8.52
CA GLU A 488 27.55 12.85 8.14
C GLU A 488 28.41 11.61 8.37
N THR A 489 28.04 10.79 9.35
CA THR A 489 28.77 9.56 9.71
C THR A 489 27.83 8.38 9.56
N GLU A 490 28.20 7.41 8.71
CA GLU A 490 27.43 6.21 8.47
C GLU A 490 27.39 5.28 9.70
N ASN A 491 26.28 4.55 9.84
CA ASN A 491 26.12 3.44 10.77
C ASN A 491 26.16 2.11 9.97
N PRO A 492 27.34 1.50 9.80
CA PRO A 492 27.48 0.31 8.95
C PRO A 492 26.76 -0.92 9.52
N GLU A 493 26.58 -1.00 10.85
CA GLU A 493 25.84 -2.09 11.46
C GLU A 493 24.37 -2.07 11.04
N GLN A 494 23.75 -0.89 11.03
CA GLN A 494 22.37 -0.78 10.61
C GLN A 494 22.20 -0.98 9.09
N VAL A 495 23.18 -0.58 8.27
CA VAL A 495 23.21 -0.92 6.84
C VAL A 495 23.25 -2.45 6.67
N SER A 496 24.11 -3.16 7.41
CA SER A 496 24.21 -4.62 7.39
C SER A 496 22.89 -5.28 7.79
N ARG A 497 22.22 -4.78 8.84
CA ARG A 497 20.89 -5.28 9.26
C ARG A 497 19.83 -5.08 8.17
N ALA A 498 19.79 -3.90 7.55
CA ALA A 498 18.87 -3.61 6.45
C ALA A 498 19.10 -4.57 5.28
N ILE A 499 20.37 -4.79 4.88
CA ILE A 499 20.74 -5.75 3.85
C ILE A 499 20.28 -7.15 4.24
N GLY A 500 20.59 -7.61 5.46
CA GLY A 500 20.21 -8.91 5.96
C GLY A 500 18.72 -9.21 5.82
N TYR A 501 17.87 -8.28 6.26
CA TYR A 501 16.42 -8.43 6.14
C TYR A 501 15.94 -8.44 4.70
N TYR A 502 16.36 -7.48 3.88
CA TYR A 502 15.84 -7.35 2.51
C TYR A 502 16.40 -8.40 1.56
N GLN A 503 17.67 -8.78 1.71
CA GLN A 503 18.30 -9.82 0.90
C GLN A 503 17.64 -11.18 1.14
N THR A 504 17.48 -11.57 2.41
CA THR A 504 16.90 -12.89 2.76
C THR A 504 15.41 -12.96 2.43
N SER A 505 14.63 -11.91 2.75
CA SER A 505 13.20 -11.90 2.39
C SER A 505 12.98 -11.90 0.88
N SER A 506 13.83 -11.24 0.10
CA SER A 506 13.76 -11.25 -1.37
C SER A 506 14.12 -12.60 -1.97
N ALA A 507 15.08 -13.31 -1.39
CA ALA A 507 15.45 -14.66 -1.82
C ALA A 507 14.33 -15.68 -1.53
N TRP A 508 13.70 -15.59 -0.36
CA TRP A 508 12.57 -16.44 0.02
C TRP A 508 11.39 -16.32 -0.96
N ASN A 509 11.12 -15.13 -1.45
CA ASN A 509 10.01 -14.85 -2.38
C ASN A 509 10.26 -15.33 -3.82
N LYS A 510 11.46 -15.80 -4.15
CA LYS A 510 11.78 -16.38 -5.46
C LYS A 510 11.54 -17.88 -5.53
N ARG A 511 11.41 -18.54 -4.38
CA ARG A 511 11.21 -20.00 -4.24
C ARG A 511 9.72 -20.33 -4.24
#